data_d154e1911a35b0ce95ef6b493f16cb67
#
_entry.id   d154e1911a35b0ce95ef6b493f16cb67
#
_cell.length_a   1.000
_cell.length_b   1.000
_cell.length_c   1.000
_cell.angle_alpha   90.00
_cell.angle_beta   90.00
_cell.angle_gamma   90.00
#
_symmetry.space_group_name_H-M   'P 1'
#
loop_
_entity.id
_entity.type
_entity.pdbx_description
1 polymer ?
#
loop_
_entity_poly.entity_id
_entity_poly.type
_entity_poly.pdbx_seq_one_letter_code
_entity_poly.pdbx_strand_id
1 'polypeptide(L)'
;MPERPDVERALERLLFDKRNDGMNRRRFIGRGGAMALGMTALGSALAGCSIEGEAAHQVNVKKNVTVNHPKAPIDGMRWANWPLYIDKHSLKTFDRRYDTKVDYVEEINDNFEFFGKVRQQLAQGQNIGRDIVTLTDYMAARWVRDGYVEPIDKRNVPNIKNLVSNLKTINYDPNRDYTMPWQSGGTGIGYNPKKTGRRLESVNDLFDPAFKGRVTFLQEPYDAACLVALGMGIDASKATIDEILKAIDKIGAAKNAGQIRRFTGNDYTTDLAKGNVWVAMAYSGDLVQLKADNPDLEFIFPKEGAMLFTDNMMMPKHLSHPYGAELLMNYYYEPEVAAKVADYVNYISPVEGAKEALLKFDPEVANNPLIFPPDDVRKRLYPYPNLSPADERTMQNAMANVTGA
;
A
#
# COMPACT_ATOMS: atom_id res chain seq x y z
N MET A 1 -5.88 -45.40 -13.09
CA MET A 1 -5.49 -44.16 -12.41
C MET A 1 -4.73 -43.36 -13.43
N PRO A 2 -5.23 -42.23 -13.90
CA PRO A 2 -4.43 -41.36 -14.79
C PRO A 2 -3.48 -40.51 -13.95
N GLU A 3 -2.24 -40.51 -14.40
CA GLU A 3 -1.13 -39.71 -13.88
C GLU A 3 -1.47 -38.22 -13.85
N ARG A 4 -1.04 -37.53 -12.81
CA ARG A 4 -1.12 -36.06 -12.67
C ARG A 4 0.23 -35.42 -13.02
N PRO A 5 0.59 -35.25 -14.33
CA PRO A 5 1.90 -34.74 -14.71
C PRO A 5 2.03 -33.21 -14.59
N ASP A 6 0.92 -32.46 -14.52
CA ASP A 6 1.01 -31.01 -14.70
C ASP A 6 1.13 -30.22 -13.39
N VAL A 7 0.64 -30.76 -12.28
CA VAL A 7 0.69 -30.06 -10.98
C VAL A 7 2.10 -30.20 -10.35
N GLU A 8 2.71 -31.38 -10.44
CA GLU A 8 4.10 -31.57 -9.97
C GLU A 8 5.11 -30.77 -10.78
N ARG A 9 4.96 -30.70 -12.11
CA ARG A 9 5.80 -29.81 -12.94
C ARG A 9 5.56 -28.35 -12.70
N ALA A 10 4.34 -27.94 -12.36
CA ALA A 10 4.04 -26.56 -11.96
C ALA A 10 4.64 -26.24 -10.59
N LEU A 11 4.59 -27.17 -9.64
CA LEU A 11 5.24 -27.01 -8.33
C LEU A 11 6.76 -27.01 -8.44
N GLU A 12 7.36 -27.89 -9.25
CA GLU A 12 8.81 -27.89 -9.50
C GLU A 12 9.27 -26.62 -10.20
N ARG A 13 8.50 -26.10 -11.17
CA ARG A 13 8.79 -24.80 -11.80
C ARG A 13 8.69 -23.65 -10.79
N LEU A 14 7.68 -23.62 -9.93
CA LEU A 14 7.54 -22.64 -8.87
C LEU A 14 8.71 -22.71 -7.86
N LEU A 15 9.13 -23.91 -7.48
CA LEU A 15 10.23 -24.11 -6.54
C LEU A 15 11.59 -23.86 -7.20
N PHE A 16 11.75 -24.15 -8.50
CA PHE A 16 12.99 -23.93 -9.25
C PHE A 16 13.19 -22.44 -9.60
N ASP A 17 12.14 -21.73 -9.96
CA ASP A 17 12.19 -20.27 -10.20
C ASP A 17 12.44 -19.50 -8.90
N LYS A 18 11.87 -19.93 -7.76
CA LYS A 18 12.21 -19.37 -6.43
C LYS A 18 13.69 -19.58 -6.05
N ARG A 19 14.38 -20.57 -6.63
CA ARG A 19 15.83 -20.82 -6.41
C ARG A 19 16.74 -20.09 -7.39
N ASN A 20 16.28 -19.80 -8.60
CA ASN A 20 17.13 -19.27 -9.69
C ASN A 20 16.98 -17.77 -9.95
N ASP A 21 15.94 -17.10 -9.46
CA ASP A 21 15.93 -15.65 -9.45
C ASP A 21 16.95 -15.19 -8.40
N GLY A 22 18.11 -14.72 -8.84
CA GLY A 22 19.28 -14.37 -8.01
C GLY A 22 19.10 -13.28 -6.97
N MET A 23 17.86 -12.94 -6.63
CA MET A 23 17.43 -12.17 -5.47
C MET A 23 16.56 -13.02 -4.56
N ASN A 24 17.20 -13.88 -3.78
CA ASN A 24 16.57 -14.48 -2.62
C ASN A 24 16.08 -13.35 -1.69
N ARG A 25 14.87 -13.45 -1.14
CA ARG A 25 14.28 -12.48 -0.17
C ARG A 25 15.29 -12.05 0.90
N ARG A 26 16.20 -12.93 1.31
CA ARG A 26 17.34 -12.65 2.21
C ARG A 26 18.33 -11.61 1.67
N ARG A 27 18.54 -11.53 0.35
CA ARG A 27 19.46 -10.53 -0.24
C ARG A 27 18.81 -9.16 -0.40
N PHE A 28 17.50 -9.10 -0.58
CA PHE A 28 16.76 -7.83 -0.61
C PHE A 28 16.75 -7.19 0.77
N ILE A 29 16.42 -7.96 1.80
CA ILE A 29 16.44 -7.50 3.21
C ILE A 29 17.87 -7.10 3.65
N GLY A 30 18.91 -7.75 3.12
CA GLY A 30 20.30 -7.40 3.41
C GLY A 30 20.83 -6.18 2.66
N ARG A 31 20.27 -5.82 1.49
CA ARG A 31 20.72 -4.68 0.68
C ARG A 31 20.02 -3.38 1.00
N GLY A 32 18.75 -3.40 1.44
CA GLY A 32 18.04 -2.21 1.93
C GLY A 32 18.69 -1.57 3.15
N GLY A 33 19.40 -2.36 3.98
CA GLY A 33 20.13 -1.86 5.14
C GLY A 33 21.46 -1.15 4.83
N ALA A 34 21.98 -1.26 3.61
CA ALA A 34 23.29 -0.70 3.27
C ALA A 34 23.24 0.71 2.63
N MET A 35 22.05 1.18 2.20
CA MET A 35 21.90 2.53 1.64
C MET A 35 21.54 3.61 2.67
N ALA A 36 21.22 3.23 3.90
CA ALA A 36 20.86 4.19 4.97
C ALA A 36 22.03 4.77 5.74
N LEU A 37 23.28 4.41 5.41
CA LEU A 37 24.47 4.89 6.14
C LEU A 37 25.31 5.96 5.40
N GLY A 38 24.77 6.59 4.37
CA GLY A 38 25.52 7.51 3.51
C GLY A 38 25.11 8.99 3.53
N MET A 39 24.20 9.45 4.41
CA MET A 39 23.78 10.86 4.45
C MET A 39 23.68 11.44 5.87
N THR A 40 24.81 11.46 6.57
CA THR A 40 24.96 12.33 7.74
C THR A 40 26.17 13.22 7.52
N ALA A 41 26.01 14.27 6.72
CA ALA A 41 26.80 15.51 6.81
C ALA A 41 26.31 16.50 5.75
N LEU A 42 25.26 17.24 6.04
CA LEU A 42 24.97 18.58 5.52
C LEU A 42 23.76 19.13 6.29
N GLY A 43 23.99 19.34 7.55
CA GLY A 43 23.12 20.15 8.38
C GLY A 43 23.43 21.63 8.17
N SER A 44 22.39 22.43 8.30
CA SER A 44 22.37 23.90 8.44
C SER A 44 22.61 24.71 7.16
N ALA A 45 21.52 25.01 6.46
CA ALA A 45 21.20 26.35 5.94
C ALA A 45 19.91 26.32 5.10
N LEU A 46 18.74 26.26 5.71
CA LEU A 46 17.47 26.70 5.08
C LEU A 46 16.57 27.32 6.15
N ALA A 47 17.01 28.47 6.65
CA ALA A 47 16.10 29.40 7.30
C ALA A 47 15.39 30.20 6.19
N GLY A 48 14.08 30.17 6.18
CA GLY A 48 13.24 31.22 5.69
C GLY A 48 13.04 31.33 4.18
N CYS A 49 12.15 30.55 3.63
CA CYS A 49 11.25 31.00 2.56
C CYS A 49 9.88 30.39 2.82
N SER A 50 9.02 31.16 3.47
CA SER A 50 7.58 30.90 3.44
C SER A 50 7.11 31.19 2.01
N ILE A 51 7.01 30.13 1.21
CA ILE A 51 6.26 30.23 -0.04
C ILE A 51 4.80 30.22 0.39
N GLU A 52 4.13 31.37 0.28
CA GLU A 52 2.69 31.46 0.31
C GLU A 52 2.17 30.49 -0.75
N GLY A 53 1.53 29.40 -0.30
CA GLY A 53 0.94 28.41 -1.20
C GLY A 53 -0.19 29.08 -1.98
N GLU A 54 -0.07 29.11 -3.30
CA GLU A 54 -1.22 29.41 -4.16
C GLU A 54 -2.42 28.57 -3.71
N ALA A 55 -3.58 29.24 -3.59
CA ALA A 55 -4.82 28.60 -3.20
C ALA A 55 -5.06 27.39 -4.09
N ALA A 56 -5.16 26.21 -3.47
CA ALA A 56 -5.40 24.96 -4.17
C ALA A 56 -6.63 25.16 -5.09
N HIS A 57 -6.41 25.03 -6.40
CA HIS A 57 -7.51 25.00 -7.36
C HIS A 57 -8.42 23.85 -6.94
N GLN A 58 -9.62 24.16 -6.46
CA GLN A 58 -10.66 23.15 -6.28
C GLN A 58 -10.97 22.60 -7.67
N VAL A 59 -10.43 21.42 -7.95
CA VAL A 59 -10.85 20.68 -9.14
C VAL A 59 -12.29 20.28 -8.88
N ASN A 60 -13.21 20.98 -9.54
CA ASN A 60 -14.57 20.49 -9.72
C ASN A 60 -14.42 19.16 -10.46
N VAL A 61 -14.57 18.04 -9.75
CA VAL A 61 -14.63 16.71 -10.36
C VAL A 61 -15.76 16.77 -11.37
N LYS A 62 -15.40 16.94 -12.65
CA LYS A 62 -16.40 17.11 -13.72
C LYS A 62 -17.23 15.84 -13.77
N LYS A 63 -18.56 15.98 -13.71
CA LYS A 63 -19.52 14.86 -13.65
C LYS A 63 -19.47 13.90 -14.85
N ASN A 64 -18.76 14.17 -15.92
CA ASN A 64 -18.49 13.24 -17.03
C ASN A 64 -17.18 13.69 -17.69
N VAL A 65 -16.13 12.96 -17.45
CA VAL A 65 -14.85 13.19 -18.13
C VAL A 65 -14.87 12.39 -19.43
N THR A 66 -14.89 13.11 -20.55
CA THR A 66 -14.69 12.47 -21.85
C THR A 66 -13.23 12.56 -22.20
N VAL A 67 -12.58 11.41 -22.34
CA VAL A 67 -11.17 11.29 -22.71
C VAL A 67 -11.06 10.35 -23.90
N ASN A 68 -10.02 10.50 -24.69
CA ASN A 68 -9.72 9.63 -25.81
C ASN A 68 -8.23 9.34 -25.87
N HIS A 69 -7.87 8.12 -25.48
CA HIS A 69 -6.51 7.60 -25.62
C HIS A 69 -6.51 6.55 -26.73
N PRO A 70 -6.18 6.93 -27.97
CA PRO A 70 -6.15 6.00 -29.09
C PRO A 70 -5.05 4.95 -28.89
N LYS A 71 -5.22 3.81 -29.55
CA LYS A 71 -4.18 2.77 -29.59
C LYS A 71 -2.86 3.37 -30.08
N ALA A 72 -1.80 3.12 -29.34
CA ALA A 72 -0.46 3.64 -29.59
C ALA A 72 0.58 2.59 -29.18
N PRO A 73 1.84 2.71 -29.62
CA PRO A 73 2.96 1.91 -29.11
C PRO A 73 3.06 2.03 -27.58
N ILE A 74 3.40 0.94 -26.92
CA ILE A 74 3.41 0.82 -25.45
C ILE A 74 4.79 0.48 -24.90
N ASP A 75 5.84 0.60 -25.70
CA ASP A 75 7.21 0.34 -25.27
C ASP A 75 7.73 1.42 -24.32
N GLY A 76 8.47 0.99 -23.31
CA GLY A 76 9.11 1.89 -22.36
C GLY A 76 8.21 2.41 -21.26
N MET A 77 7.01 1.81 -21.07
CA MET A 77 6.15 2.13 -19.93
C MET A 77 6.85 1.91 -18.60
N ARG A 78 6.62 2.82 -17.67
CA ARG A 78 7.16 2.72 -16.31
C ARG A 78 6.06 2.75 -15.25
N TRP A 79 6.11 1.76 -14.34
CA TRP A 79 5.18 1.62 -13.22
C TRP A 79 5.92 1.73 -11.89
N ALA A 80 5.64 2.77 -11.11
CA ALA A 80 6.12 2.93 -9.73
C ALA A 80 5.15 2.26 -8.76
N ASN A 81 5.67 1.38 -7.92
CA ASN A 81 4.87 0.62 -6.96
C ASN A 81 5.66 0.35 -5.67
N TRP A 82 5.01 -0.32 -4.73
CA TRP A 82 5.54 -0.75 -3.45
C TRP A 82 6.42 -2.01 -3.60
N PRO A 83 7.33 -2.28 -2.66
CA PRO A 83 8.13 -3.49 -2.65
C PRO A 83 7.27 -4.74 -2.56
N LEU A 84 7.64 -5.79 -3.32
CA LEU A 84 7.00 -7.12 -3.29
C LEU A 84 5.48 -7.10 -3.57
N TYR A 85 5.00 -6.15 -4.35
CA TYR A 85 3.58 -5.87 -4.53
C TYR A 85 3.05 -6.23 -5.92
N ILE A 86 3.73 -7.15 -6.61
CA ILE A 86 3.32 -7.69 -7.91
C ILE A 86 3.81 -9.13 -8.10
N ASP A 87 3.03 -9.95 -8.80
CA ASP A 87 3.52 -11.19 -9.38
C ASP A 87 4.31 -10.89 -10.67
N LYS A 88 5.64 -11.09 -10.61
CA LYS A 88 6.54 -10.83 -11.75
C LYS A 88 6.28 -11.74 -12.95
N HIS A 89 5.63 -12.91 -12.75
CA HIS A 89 5.27 -13.81 -13.85
C HIS A 89 4.07 -13.27 -14.63
N SER A 90 3.10 -12.66 -13.96
CA SER A 90 1.98 -12.01 -14.64
C SER A 90 2.46 -10.83 -15.48
N LEU A 91 3.44 -10.03 -14.98
CA LEU A 91 4.04 -8.94 -15.74
C LEU A 91 4.80 -9.44 -16.98
N LYS A 92 5.64 -10.47 -16.85
CA LYS A 92 6.31 -11.11 -17.98
C LYS A 92 5.30 -11.70 -19.00
N THR A 93 4.13 -12.12 -18.52
CA THR A 93 3.05 -12.62 -19.41
C THR A 93 2.40 -11.47 -20.16
N PHE A 94 2.19 -10.32 -19.52
CA PHE A 94 1.75 -9.11 -20.19
C PHE A 94 2.75 -8.69 -21.28
N ASP A 95 4.04 -8.61 -20.93
CA ASP A 95 5.12 -8.24 -21.85
C ASP A 95 5.11 -9.11 -23.10
N ARG A 96 5.00 -10.43 -22.96
CA ARG A 96 4.90 -11.36 -24.09
C ARG A 96 3.60 -11.23 -24.88
N ARG A 97 2.46 -10.98 -24.22
CA ARG A 97 1.14 -10.87 -24.86
C ARG A 97 1.06 -9.66 -25.78
N TYR A 98 1.71 -8.59 -25.38
CA TYR A 98 1.62 -7.29 -26.06
C TYR A 98 2.92 -6.84 -26.74
N ASP A 99 3.91 -7.73 -26.81
CA ASP A 99 5.25 -7.47 -27.40
C ASP A 99 5.85 -6.16 -26.88
N THR A 100 5.99 -6.06 -25.55
CA THR A 100 6.46 -4.87 -24.84
C THR A 100 7.32 -5.24 -23.64
N LYS A 101 7.86 -4.24 -22.97
CA LYS A 101 8.54 -4.38 -21.69
C LYS A 101 8.15 -3.25 -20.75
N VAL A 102 7.50 -3.61 -19.65
CA VAL A 102 7.18 -2.67 -18.58
C VAL A 102 8.36 -2.57 -17.63
N ASP A 103 8.86 -1.35 -17.39
CA ASP A 103 9.84 -1.04 -16.34
C ASP A 103 9.10 -0.89 -15.01
N TYR A 104 9.02 -1.99 -14.26
CA TYR A 104 8.40 -2.02 -12.94
C TYR A 104 9.42 -1.64 -11.87
N VAL A 105 9.15 -0.58 -11.11
CA VAL A 105 10.07 -0.01 -10.13
C VAL A 105 9.46 -0.02 -8.74
N GLU A 106 10.11 -0.74 -7.82
CA GLU A 106 9.78 -0.77 -6.38
C GLU A 106 10.44 0.43 -5.70
N GLU A 107 9.82 1.62 -5.80
CA GLU A 107 10.41 2.88 -5.31
C GLU A 107 9.54 3.63 -4.27
N ILE A 108 8.38 3.07 -3.92
CA ILE A 108 7.46 3.64 -2.95
C ILE A 108 7.63 2.91 -1.62
N ASN A 109 8.11 3.62 -0.59
CA ASN A 109 8.23 3.10 0.77
C ASN A 109 7.20 3.75 1.72
N ASP A 110 6.74 4.94 1.35
CA ASP A 110 5.79 5.78 2.08
C ASP A 110 5.12 6.74 1.10
N ASN A 111 3.81 6.98 1.23
CA ASN A 111 3.05 7.85 0.31
C ASN A 111 3.56 9.29 0.32
N PHE A 112 3.81 9.86 1.50
CA PHE A 112 4.23 11.25 1.63
C PHE A 112 5.68 11.45 1.21
N GLU A 113 6.55 10.48 1.49
CA GLU A 113 7.93 10.48 1.02
C GLU A 113 7.97 10.48 -0.51
N PHE A 114 7.22 9.58 -1.16
CA PHE A 114 7.15 9.52 -2.61
C PHE A 114 6.55 10.80 -3.20
N PHE A 115 5.44 11.29 -2.64
CA PHE A 115 4.84 12.55 -3.07
C PHE A 115 5.83 13.71 -2.93
N GLY A 116 6.57 13.78 -1.83
CA GLY A 116 7.61 14.79 -1.61
C GLY A 116 8.66 14.81 -2.72
N LYS A 117 9.05 13.65 -3.25
CA LYS A 117 10.02 13.51 -4.36
C LYS A 117 9.51 14.06 -5.68
N VAL A 118 8.21 13.95 -5.97
CA VAL A 118 7.65 14.26 -7.31
C VAL A 118 6.76 15.51 -7.33
N ARG A 119 6.35 16.04 -6.17
CA ARG A 119 5.36 17.14 -6.07
C ARG A 119 5.73 18.39 -6.84
N GLN A 120 7.02 18.75 -6.88
CA GLN A 120 7.47 19.95 -7.57
C GLN A 120 7.26 19.81 -9.09
N GLN A 121 7.60 18.66 -9.66
CA GLN A 121 7.38 18.36 -11.07
C GLN A 121 5.88 18.36 -11.40
N LEU A 122 5.06 17.71 -10.55
CA LEU A 122 3.60 17.69 -10.71
C LEU A 122 3.00 19.10 -10.67
N ALA A 123 3.41 19.93 -9.70
CA ALA A 123 2.93 21.32 -9.58
C ALA A 123 3.34 22.19 -10.77
N GLN A 124 4.46 21.89 -11.42
CA GLN A 124 4.93 22.57 -12.64
C GLN A 124 4.33 21.99 -13.93
N GLY A 125 3.44 21.00 -13.84
CA GLY A 125 2.87 20.33 -15.00
C GLY A 125 3.87 19.52 -15.80
N GLN A 126 4.90 19.00 -15.17
CA GLN A 126 5.94 18.21 -15.82
C GLN A 126 5.63 16.71 -15.75
N ASN A 127 6.05 15.97 -16.76
CA ASN A 127 6.06 14.51 -16.71
C ASN A 127 7.04 14.02 -15.64
N ILE A 128 6.57 13.20 -14.73
CA ILE A 128 7.41 12.63 -13.66
C ILE A 128 8.16 11.36 -14.07
N GLY A 129 8.06 10.96 -15.36
CA GLY A 129 8.71 9.77 -15.89
C GLY A 129 8.11 8.44 -15.40
N ARG A 130 6.82 8.45 -15.03
CA ARG A 130 6.03 7.26 -14.67
C ARG A 130 4.72 7.30 -15.42
N ASP A 131 4.29 6.14 -15.93
CA ASP A 131 3.02 6.00 -16.63
C ASP A 131 1.93 5.49 -15.67
N ILE A 132 2.33 4.70 -14.67
CA ILE A 132 1.45 4.30 -13.56
C ILE A 132 2.17 4.56 -12.24
N VAL A 133 1.41 5.05 -11.25
CA VAL A 133 1.83 5.15 -9.85
C VAL A 133 0.74 4.52 -8.98
N THR A 134 1.14 3.70 -8.02
CA THR A 134 0.21 3.02 -7.10
C THR A 134 0.32 3.63 -5.71
N LEU A 135 -0.75 4.33 -5.27
CA LEU A 135 -0.79 5.02 -3.97
C LEU A 135 -2.08 4.71 -3.21
N THR A 136 -2.01 4.84 -1.90
CA THR A 136 -3.13 4.60 -0.98
C THR A 136 -4.24 5.64 -1.16
N ASP A 137 -5.47 5.28 -0.83
CA ASP A 137 -6.70 6.05 -1.03
C ASP A 137 -6.56 7.54 -0.68
N TYR A 138 -6.03 7.88 0.50
CA TYR A 138 -5.90 9.28 0.93
C TYR A 138 -4.91 10.07 0.06
N MET A 139 -3.85 9.43 -0.43
CA MET A 139 -2.91 10.07 -1.35
C MET A 139 -3.48 10.12 -2.77
N ALA A 140 -4.20 9.08 -3.20
CA ALA A 140 -4.94 9.08 -4.45
C ALA A 140 -5.98 10.20 -4.47
N ALA A 141 -6.75 10.37 -3.37
CA ALA A 141 -7.70 11.48 -3.20
C ALA A 141 -7.01 12.85 -3.35
N ARG A 142 -5.83 13.01 -2.76
CA ARG A 142 -5.02 14.22 -2.89
C ARG A 142 -4.62 14.49 -4.33
N TRP A 143 -4.09 13.47 -5.03
CA TRP A 143 -3.65 13.64 -6.42
C TRP A 143 -4.82 13.96 -7.37
N VAL A 144 -5.98 13.34 -7.15
CA VAL A 144 -7.20 13.66 -7.90
C VAL A 144 -7.65 15.10 -7.62
N ARG A 145 -7.73 15.49 -6.35
CA ARG A 145 -8.13 16.85 -5.92
C ARG A 145 -7.19 17.91 -6.47
N ASP A 146 -5.89 17.68 -6.42
CA ASP A 146 -4.86 18.63 -6.83
C ASP A 146 -4.62 18.61 -8.36
N GLY A 147 -5.32 17.72 -9.08
CA GLY A 147 -5.29 17.66 -10.54
C GLY A 147 -4.00 17.08 -11.12
N TYR A 148 -3.33 16.18 -10.39
CA TYR A 148 -2.06 15.56 -10.79
C TYR A 148 -2.21 14.26 -11.60
N VAL A 149 -3.43 13.86 -11.89
CA VAL A 149 -3.75 12.61 -12.60
C VAL A 149 -4.49 12.86 -13.91
N GLU A 150 -4.23 12.02 -14.91
CA GLU A 150 -5.00 11.96 -16.14
C GLU A 150 -6.22 11.05 -15.96
N PRO A 151 -7.34 11.36 -16.59
CA PRO A 151 -8.51 10.49 -16.57
C PRO A 151 -8.29 9.22 -17.39
N ILE A 152 -8.98 8.16 -17.00
CA ILE A 152 -8.93 6.84 -17.63
C ILE A 152 -9.96 6.75 -18.77
N ASP A 153 -9.53 6.39 -19.95
CA ASP A 153 -10.43 6.02 -21.04
C ASP A 153 -10.95 4.59 -20.84
N LYS A 154 -12.13 4.48 -20.23
CA LYS A 154 -12.72 3.19 -19.87
C LYS A 154 -12.99 2.28 -21.08
N ARG A 155 -12.95 2.80 -22.32
CA ARG A 155 -13.05 1.97 -23.53
C ARG A 155 -11.84 1.06 -23.67
N ASN A 156 -10.69 1.47 -23.13
CA ASN A 156 -9.45 0.68 -23.09
C ASN A 156 -9.39 -0.24 -21.87
N VAL A 157 -10.30 -0.08 -20.88
CA VAL A 157 -10.35 -0.83 -19.63
C VAL A 157 -11.71 -1.53 -19.43
N PRO A 158 -12.19 -2.35 -20.39
CA PRO A 158 -13.50 -3.01 -20.28
C PRO A 158 -13.62 -3.96 -19.09
N ASN A 159 -12.50 -4.46 -18.56
CA ASN A 159 -12.48 -5.34 -17.39
C ASN A 159 -12.73 -4.61 -16.07
N ILE A 160 -12.86 -3.27 -16.04
CA ILE A 160 -13.30 -2.52 -14.87
C ILE A 160 -14.68 -3.00 -14.35
N LYS A 161 -15.49 -3.65 -15.20
CA LYS A 161 -16.75 -4.30 -14.80
C LYS A 161 -16.56 -5.34 -13.70
N ASN A 162 -15.37 -5.96 -13.63
CA ASN A 162 -15.00 -6.96 -12.64
C ASN A 162 -14.58 -6.35 -11.30
N LEU A 163 -14.59 -5.02 -11.15
CA LEU A 163 -14.34 -4.38 -9.86
C LEU A 163 -15.43 -4.80 -8.85
N VAL A 164 -15.02 -5.21 -7.65
CA VAL A 164 -15.94 -5.58 -6.56
C VAL A 164 -16.88 -4.42 -6.22
N SER A 165 -18.12 -4.74 -5.87
CA SER A 165 -19.22 -3.78 -5.79
C SER A 165 -18.96 -2.63 -4.80
N ASN A 166 -18.35 -2.91 -3.65
CA ASN A 166 -18.05 -1.94 -2.60
C ASN A 166 -16.93 -0.94 -2.98
N LEU A 167 -16.14 -1.21 -4.02
CA LEU A 167 -15.10 -0.32 -4.51
C LEU A 167 -15.51 0.45 -5.79
N LYS A 168 -16.69 0.20 -6.35
CA LYS A 168 -17.18 0.88 -7.58
C LYS A 168 -17.37 2.38 -7.42
N THR A 169 -17.66 2.83 -6.21
CA THR A 169 -17.91 4.24 -5.90
C THR A 169 -17.06 4.65 -4.70
N ILE A 170 -16.31 5.75 -4.84
CA ILE A 170 -15.57 6.35 -3.74
C ILE A 170 -15.73 7.87 -3.78
N ASN A 171 -15.73 8.53 -2.63
CA ASN A 171 -16.09 9.94 -2.50
C ASN A 171 -15.25 10.90 -3.35
N TYR A 172 -13.95 10.64 -3.47
CA TYR A 172 -13.03 11.50 -4.21
C TYR A 172 -12.99 11.19 -5.73
N ASP A 173 -13.50 10.03 -6.14
CA ASP A 173 -13.59 9.62 -7.55
C ASP A 173 -14.84 8.74 -7.77
N PRO A 174 -16.06 9.32 -7.72
CA PRO A 174 -17.31 8.56 -7.66
C PRO A 174 -17.57 7.63 -8.84
N ASN A 175 -16.97 7.91 -9.98
CA ASN A 175 -17.13 7.13 -11.20
C ASN A 175 -15.89 6.28 -11.53
N ARG A 176 -14.85 6.31 -10.71
CA ARG A 176 -13.55 5.72 -11.06
C ARG A 176 -13.01 6.27 -12.39
N ASP A 177 -13.06 7.58 -12.55
CA ASP A 177 -12.57 8.24 -13.75
C ASP A 177 -11.04 8.43 -13.73
N TYR A 178 -10.41 8.36 -12.55
CA TYR A 178 -8.98 8.64 -12.35
C TYR A 178 -8.23 7.51 -11.65
N THR A 179 -8.94 6.62 -10.96
CA THR A 179 -8.33 5.62 -10.07
C THR A 179 -8.83 4.21 -10.36
N MET A 180 -7.90 3.25 -10.40
CA MET A 180 -8.19 1.81 -10.50
C MET A 180 -7.64 1.12 -9.26
N PRO A 181 -8.47 0.57 -8.36
CA PRO A 181 -8.00 -0.19 -7.20
C PRO A 181 -7.00 -1.29 -7.59
N TRP A 182 -5.90 -1.36 -6.86
CA TRP A 182 -4.86 -2.37 -7.09
C TRP A 182 -4.97 -3.53 -6.11
N GLN A 183 -4.78 -3.27 -4.83
CA GLN A 183 -4.97 -4.23 -3.74
C GLN A 183 -5.52 -3.48 -2.52
N SER A 184 -6.18 -4.21 -1.64
CA SER A 184 -6.59 -3.70 -0.33
C SER A 184 -5.95 -4.51 0.79
N GLY A 185 -5.77 -3.90 1.94
CA GLY A 185 -5.23 -4.58 3.12
C GLY A 185 -5.64 -3.91 4.40
N GLY A 186 -5.27 -4.51 5.52
CA GLY A 186 -5.55 -3.94 6.82
C GLY A 186 -4.29 -3.54 7.56
N THR A 187 -4.31 -2.34 8.16
CA THR A 187 -3.29 -1.90 9.11
C THR A 187 -3.68 -2.38 10.50
N GLY A 188 -2.85 -3.24 11.08
CA GLY A 188 -3.06 -3.85 12.38
C GLY A 188 -1.74 -4.07 13.13
N ILE A 189 -1.60 -5.21 13.79
CA ILE A 189 -0.44 -5.52 14.61
C ILE A 189 0.21 -6.82 14.15
N GLY A 190 1.48 -6.73 13.73
CA GLY A 190 2.37 -7.85 13.52
C GLY A 190 3.25 -8.09 14.75
N TYR A 191 3.41 -9.33 15.19
CA TYR A 191 4.19 -9.61 16.39
C TYR A 191 4.76 -11.03 16.41
N ASN A 192 5.68 -11.28 17.35
CA ASN A 192 6.22 -12.61 17.64
C ASN A 192 5.74 -13.09 19.00
N PRO A 193 4.79 -14.06 19.10
CA PRO A 193 4.25 -14.57 20.36
C PRO A 193 5.31 -15.14 21.31
N LYS A 194 6.37 -15.74 20.77
CA LYS A 194 7.48 -16.26 21.59
C LYS A 194 8.28 -15.15 22.26
N LYS A 195 8.29 -13.95 21.69
CA LYS A 195 8.96 -12.78 22.25
C LYS A 195 8.07 -11.99 23.20
N THR A 196 6.77 -11.86 22.86
CA THR A 196 5.81 -11.16 23.71
C THR A 196 5.36 -12.00 24.91
N GLY A 197 5.56 -13.33 24.84
CA GLY A 197 5.15 -14.26 25.91
C GLY A 197 3.62 -14.47 26.01
N ARG A 198 2.84 -13.81 25.13
CA ARG A 198 1.38 -13.90 25.06
C ARG A 198 0.84 -13.57 23.68
N ARG A 199 -0.38 -13.94 23.39
CA ARG A 199 -1.11 -13.42 22.25
C ARG A 199 -1.49 -11.96 22.51
N LEU A 200 -1.42 -11.15 21.45
CA LEU A 200 -1.91 -9.78 21.46
C LEU A 200 -3.34 -9.74 20.92
N GLU A 201 -4.15 -8.77 21.38
CA GLU A 201 -5.57 -8.68 21.01
C GLU A 201 -6.04 -7.24 20.79
N SER A 202 -5.26 -6.26 21.26
CA SER A 202 -5.68 -4.86 21.36
C SER A 202 -4.65 -3.93 20.74
N VAL A 203 -5.12 -2.81 20.17
CA VAL A 203 -4.24 -1.69 19.78
C VAL A 203 -3.40 -1.22 20.98
N ASN A 204 -3.96 -1.30 22.21
CA ASN A 204 -3.26 -0.86 23.40
C ASN A 204 -2.07 -1.76 23.78
N ASP A 205 -1.94 -2.95 23.20
CA ASP A 205 -0.74 -3.79 23.35
C ASP A 205 0.53 -3.13 22.79
N LEU A 206 0.40 -2.20 21.83
CA LEU A 206 1.52 -1.37 21.34
C LEU A 206 2.14 -0.49 22.43
N PHE A 207 1.39 -0.21 23.48
CA PHE A 207 1.79 0.64 24.60
C PHE A 207 2.14 -0.14 25.87
N ASP A 208 2.12 -1.48 25.82
CA ASP A 208 2.48 -2.32 26.94
C ASP A 208 3.96 -2.10 27.34
N PRO A 209 4.26 -1.64 28.57
CA PRO A 209 5.63 -1.37 29.01
C PRO A 209 6.54 -2.61 28.99
N ALA A 210 5.98 -3.83 28.97
CA ALA A 210 6.75 -5.07 28.81
C ALA A 210 7.49 -5.12 27.43
N PHE A 211 7.03 -4.36 26.44
CA PHE A 211 7.62 -4.30 25.11
C PHE A 211 8.44 -3.03 24.87
N LYS A 212 8.78 -2.29 25.91
CA LYS A 212 9.50 -1.00 25.81
C LYS A 212 10.77 -1.13 24.94
N GLY A 213 10.90 -0.27 23.92
CA GLY A 213 12.02 -0.27 22.96
C GLY A 213 12.02 -1.45 21.99
N ARG A 214 10.94 -2.23 21.93
CA ARG A 214 10.74 -3.38 21.05
C ARG A 214 9.53 -3.24 20.15
N VAL A 215 8.97 -2.03 20.05
CA VAL A 215 7.80 -1.69 19.22
C VAL A 215 8.19 -0.73 18.13
N THR A 216 7.67 -0.92 16.90
CA THR A 216 7.73 0.06 15.81
C THR A 216 6.33 0.55 15.48
N PHE A 217 6.27 1.83 15.11
CA PHE A 217 5.05 2.46 14.61
C PHE A 217 5.28 2.87 13.15
N LEU A 218 4.22 2.84 12.36
CA LEU A 218 4.27 3.40 11.02
C LEU A 218 4.46 4.92 11.10
N GLN A 219 5.21 5.49 10.16
CA GLN A 219 5.37 6.93 10.03
C GLN A 219 4.21 7.57 9.27
N GLU A 220 3.46 6.78 8.50
CA GLU A 220 2.25 7.22 7.79
C GLU A 220 1.21 7.77 8.78
N PRO A 221 0.87 9.07 8.69
CA PRO A 221 0.00 9.71 9.69
C PRO A 221 -1.38 9.07 9.77
N TYR A 222 -1.98 8.73 8.64
CA TYR A 222 -3.30 8.10 8.60
C TYR A 222 -3.30 6.73 9.27
N ASP A 223 -2.33 5.87 8.96
CA ASP A 223 -2.24 4.53 9.54
C ASP A 223 -2.00 4.60 11.04
N ALA A 224 -0.98 5.35 11.46
CA ALA A 224 -0.56 5.38 12.85
C ALA A 224 -1.60 6.05 13.74
N ALA A 225 -2.07 7.25 13.37
CA ALA A 225 -2.99 8.00 14.21
C ALA A 225 -4.38 7.35 14.26
N CYS A 226 -4.89 6.88 13.11
CA CYS A 226 -6.23 6.28 13.08
C CYS A 226 -6.28 4.93 13.80
N LEU A 227 -5.24 4.09 13.68
CA LEU A 227 -5.19 2.84 14.45
C LEU A 227 -5.14 3.11 15.96
N VAL A 228 -4.37 4.13 16.40
CA VAL A 228 -4.34 4.53 17.82
C VAL A 228 -5.66 5.12 18.27
N ALA A 229 -6.36 5.89 17.42
CA ALA A 229 -7.70 6.40 17.72
C ALA A 229 -8.70 5.28 17.98
N LEU A 230 -8.68 4.19 17.19
CA LEU A 230 -9.47 2.99 17.47
C LEU A 230 -9.17 2.43 18.85
N GLY A 231 -7.88 2.33 19.24
CA GLY A 231 -7.45 1.91 20.57
C GLY A 231 -7.87 2.84 21.72
N MET A 232 -8.30 4.07 21.38
CA MET A 232 -8.87 5.04 22.32
C MET A 232 -10.42 5.00 22.34
N GLY A 233 -11.03 4.09 21.56
CA GLY A 233 -12.49 3.97 21.45
C GLY A 233 -13.13 5.00 20.50
N ILE A 234 -12.35 5.63 19.63
CA ILE A 234 -12.81 6.59 18.64
C ILE A 234 -13.07 5.86 17.33
N ASP A 235 -14.21 6.06 16.70
CA ASP A 235 -14.49 5.60 15.33
C ASP A 235 -13.59 6.37 14.34
N ALA A 236 -12.47 5.78 13.98
CA ALA A 236 -11.46 6.44 13.16
C ALA A 236 -12.00 6.91 11.79
N SER A 237 -13.02 6.25 11.23
CA SER A 237 -13.61 6.64 9.94
C SER A 237 -14.36 7.98 9.97
N LYS A 238 -14.70 8.44 11.16
CA LYS A 238 -15.44 9.69 11.42
C LYS A 238 -14.67 10.66 12.32
N ALA A 239 -13.43 10.30 12.66
CA ALA A 239 -12.63 11.08 13.59
C ALA A 239 -12.43 12.52 13.10
N THR A 240 -12.62 13.44 14.00
CA THR A 240 -12.29 14.87 13.81
C THR A 240 -10.78 15.06 13.91
N ILE A 241 -10.29 16.19 13.39
CA ILE A 241 -8.86 16.51 13.52
C ILE A 241 -8.40 16.57 14.96
N ASP A 242 -9.22 17.09 15.88
CA ASP A 242 -8.89 17.17 17.30
C ASP A 242 -8.74 15.78 17.95
N GLU A 243 -9.55 14.82 17.53
CA GLU A 243 -9.46 13.42 17.98
C GLU A 243 -8.21 12.73 17.43
N ILE A 244 -7.87 13.00 16.17
CA ILE A 244 -6.64 12.50 15.53
C ILE A 244 -5.41 13.09 16.23
N LEU A 245 -5.40 14.38 16.53
CA LEU A 245 -4.30 15.02 17.27
C LEU A 245 -4.09 14.41 18.66
N LYS A 246 -5.17 14.07 19.38
CA LYS A 246 -5.05 13.32 20.66
C LYS A 246 -4.38 11.96 20.49
N ALA A 247 -4.66 11.26 19.40
CA ALA A 247 -3.99 10.00 19.09
C ALA A 247 -2.49 10.21 18.80
N ILE A 248 -2.16 11.27 18.06
CA ILE A 248 -0.75 11.65 17.76
C ILE A 248 -0.03 12.04 19.07
N ASP A 249 -0.68 12.79 19.97
CA ASP A 249 -0.13 13.14 21.28
C ASP A 249 0.19 11.88 22.11
N LYS A 250 -0.69 10.87 22.09
CA LYS A 250 -0.45 9.57 22.72
C LYS A 250 0.78 8.86 22.12
N ILE A 251 0.93 8.90 20.80
CA ILE A 251 2.13 8.36 20.10
C ILE A 251 3.39 9.13 20.55
N GLY A 252 3.32 10.46 20.59
CA GLY A 252 4.42 11.33 21.06
C GLY A 252 4.83 11.03 22.51
N ALA A 253 3.86 10.86 23.40
CA ALA A 253 4.12 10.46 24.78
C ALA A 253 4.83 9.10 24.88
N ALA A 254 4.39 8.12 24.07
CA ALA A 254 5.02 6.80 24.00
C ALA A 254 6.45 6.85 23.45
N LYS A 255 6.71 7.69 22.43
CA LYS A 255 8.07 7.95 21.92
C LYS A 255 8.96 8.52 23.03
N ASN A 256 8.50 9.57 23.70
CA ASN A 256 9.26 10.23 24.76
C ASN A 256 9.53 9.31 25.96
N ALA A 257 8.62 8.38 26.27
CA ALA A 257 8.81 7.34 27.27
C ALA A 257 9.79 6.23 26.82
N GLY A 258 10.25 6.23 25.58
CA GLY A 258 11.12 5.21 25.01
C GLY A 258 10.41 3.88 24.70
N GLN A 259 9.08 3.89 24.59
CA GLN A 259 8.29 2.72 24.20
C GLN A 259 8.59 2.36 22.72
N ILE A 260 8.60 3.35 21.87
CA ILE A 260 8.78 3.20 20.43
C ILE A 260 10.27 3.16 20.10
N ARG A 261 10.72 2.10 19.44
CA ARG A 261 12.09 1.95 18.95
C ARG A 261 12.40 2.91 17.81
N ARG A 262 11.52 2.95 16.80
CA ARG A 262 11.58 3.86 15.67
C ARG A 262 10.26 3.91 14.91
N PHE A 263 10.10 4.92 14.09
CA PHE A 263 9.05 5.00 13.06
C PHE A 263 9.57 4.40 11.75
N THR A 264 8.67 3.79 10.97
CA THR A 264 9.01 3.02 9.76
C THR A 264 7.99 3.27 8.65
N GLY A 265 8.43 3.13 7.41
CA GLY A 265 7.56 2.78 6.30
C GLY A 265 7.41 1.25 6.24
N ASN A 266 7.47 0.65 5.05
CA ASN A 266 7.43 -0.81 4.87
C ASN A 266 8.65 -1.56 5.44
N ASP A 267 9.70 -0.84 5.78
CA ASP A 267 10.96 -1.40 6.28
C ASP A 267 10.90 -1.99 7.70
N TYR A 268 9.76 -1.85 8.43
CA TYR A 268 9.51 -2.59 9.69
C TYR A 268 9.62 -4.11 9.52
N THR A 269 9.32 -4.60 8.32
CA THR A 269 9.39 -6.04 7.98
C THR A 269 10.76 -6.63 8.28
N THR A 270 11.81 -5.88 8.00
CA THR A 270 13.20 -6.27 8.30
C THR A 270 13.46 -6.41 9.80
N ASP A 271 12.99 -5.45 10.61
CA ASP A 271 13.19 -5.48 12.05
C ASP A 271 12.42 -6.61 12.72
N LEU A 272 11.18 -6.84 12.27
CA LEU A 272 10.33 -7.91 12.80
C LEU A 272 10.90 -9.29 12.43
N ALA A 273 11.30 -9.50 11.17
CA ALA A 273 11.88 -10.75 10.70
C ALA A 273 13.18 -11.11 11.44
N LYS A 274 14.03 -10.11 11.75
CA LYS A 274 15.28 -10.27 12.50
C LYS A 274 15.10 -10.37 14.01
N GLY A 275 13.88 -10.11 14.53
CA GLY A 275 13.59 -10.07 15.97
C GLY A 275 14.18 -8.86 16.69
N ASN A 276 14.56 -7.80 15.97
CA ASN A 276 14.97 -6.51 16.55
C ASN A 276 13.82 -5.84 17.28
N VAL A 277 12.61 -5.99 16.76
CA VAL A 277 11.35 -5.63 17.41
C VAL A 277 10.50 -6.87 17.62
N TRP A 278 9.61 -6.80 18.59
CA TRP A 278 8.70 -7.88 18.95
C TRP A 278 7.29 -7.63 18.48
N VAL A 279 6.93 -6.35 18.36
CA VAL A 279 5.62 -5.85 17.97
C VAL A 279 5.80 -4.72 16.97
N ALA A 280 4.97 -4.67 15.95
CA ALA A 280 4.96 -3.62 14.95
C ALA A 280 3.54 -3.23 14.56
N MET A 281 3.26 -1.96 14.35
CA MET A 281 2.19 -1.60 13.43
C MET A 281 2.57 -2.16 12.06
N ALA A 282 1.66 -2.87 11.41
CA ALA A 282 2.00 -3.69 10.26
C ALA A 282 0.83 -3.82 9.29
N TYR A 283 1.14 -4.13 8.04
CA TYR A 283 0.16 -4.44 7.00
C TYR A 283 -0.09 -5.95 6.92
N SER A 284 -1.36 -6.33 6.73
CA SER A 284 -1.80 -7.73 6.79
C SER A 284 -1.06 -8.65 5.82
N GLY A 285 -0.89 -8.23 4.56
CA GLY A 285 -0.23 -9.04 3.53
C GLY A 285 1.26 -9.24 3.79
N ASP A 286 1.95 -8.22 4.31
CA ASP A 286 3.37 -8.35 4.66
C ASP A 286 3.60 -9.45 5.69
N LEU A 287 2.70 -9.57 6.67
CA LEU A 287 2.82 -10.61 7.70
C LEU A 287 2.54 -12.00 7.15
N VAL A 288 1.64 -12.13 6.17
CA VAL A 288 1.45 -13.41 5.47
C VAL A 288 2.74 -13.80 4.73
N GLN A 289 3.36 -12.85 4.03
CA GLN A 289 4.63 -13.09 3.35
C GLN A 289 5.78 -13.40 4.32
N LEU A 290 5.92 -12.64 5.42
CA LEU A 290 6.97 -12.86 6.42
C LEU A 290 6.81 -14.19 7.15
N LYS A 291 5.58 -14.66 7.36
CA LYS A 291 5.28 -15.92 8.02
C LYS A 291 5.82 -17.12 7.24
N ALA A 292 5.94 -17.01 5.91
CA ALA A 292 6.57 -18.06 5.09
C ALA A 292 8.05 -18.27 5.44
N ASP A 293 8.76 -17.21 5.85
CA ASP A 293 10.18 -17.28 6.24
C ASP A 293 10.36 -17.42 7.76
N ASN A 294 9.41 -16.92 8.55
CA ASN A 294 9.41 -17.01 10.01
C ASN A 294 8.00 -17.37 10.51
N PRO A 295 7.70 -18.68 10.66
CA PRO A 295 6.36 -19.15 11.06
C PRO A 295 5.93 -18.74 12.46
N ASP A 296 6.85 -18.20 13.28
CA ASP A 296 6.56 -17.70 14.62
C ASP A 296 5.88 -16.32 14.59
N LEU A 297 5.85 -15.64 13.45
CA LEU A 297 5.19 -14.34 13.34
C LEU A 297 3.68 -14.49 13.18
N GLU A 298 2.95 -13.64 13.85
CA GLU A 298 1.50 -13.54 13.75
C GLU A 298 1.05 -12.12 13.41
N PHE A 299 -0.10 -12.03 12.76
CA PHE A 299 -0.82 -10.78 12.54
C PHE A 299 -2.19 -10.86 13.22
N ILE A 300 -2.62 -9.74 13.77
CA ILE A 300 -3.98 -9.58 14.28
C ILE A 300 -4.64 -8.32 13.72
N PHE A 301 -5.93 -8.42 13.41
CA PHE A 301 -6.85 -7.31 13.44
C PHE A 301 -7.27 -7.10 14.91
N PRO A 302 -6.88 -6.00 15.58
CA PRO A 302 -7.21 -5.77 16.96
C PRO A 302 -8.71 -5.85 17.24
N LYS A 303 -9.10 -6.12 18.49
CA LYS A 303 -10.53 -6.19 18.86
C LYS A 303 -11.27 -4.87 18.67
N GLU A 304 -10.58 -3.75 18.79
CA GLU A 304 -11.12 -2.41 18.53
C GLU A 304 -11.35 -2.16 17.03
N GLY A 305 -10.69 -2.93 16.17
CA GLY A 305 -10.71 -2.81 14.71
C GLY A 305 -9.35 -2.51 14.11
N ALA A 306 -9.34 -2.37 12.81
CA ALA A 306 -8.15 -2.08 12.02
C ALA A 306 -8.48 -1.10 10.90
N MET A 307 -7.48 -0.40 10.37
CA MET A 307 -7.70 0.47 9.22
C MET A 307 -7.71 -0.37 7.94
N LEU A 308 -8.67 -0.11 7.08
CA LEU A 308 -8.74 -0.70 5.74
C LEU A 308 -8.21 0.32 4.73
N PHE A 309 -7.14 -0.02 4.04
CA PHE A 309 -6.64 0.76 2.93
C PHE A 309 -6.94 0.08 1.59
N THR A 310 -6.99 0.90 0.55
CA THR A 310 -6.98 0.43 -0.84
C THR A 310 -5.94 1.24 -1.59
N ASP A 311 -4.99 0.55 -2.22
CA ASP A 311 -4.04 1.19 -3.12
C ASP A 311 -4.64 1.27 -4.51
N ASN A 312 -4.35 2.37 -5.20
CA ASN A 312 -4.94 2.68 -6.49
C ASN A 312 -3.86 2.94 -7.53
N MET A 313 -3.97 2.27 -8.66
CA MET A 313 -3.22 2.62 -9.87
C MET A 313 -3.79 3.92 -10.43
N MET A 314 -2.92 4.86 -10.71
CA MET A 314 -3.25 6.15 -11.30
C MET A 314 -2.27 6.51 -12.42
N MET A 315 -2.73 7.27 -13.37
CA MET A 315 -1.94 7.82 -14.47
C MET A 315 -1.53 9.26 -14.11
N PRO A 316 -0.26 9.54 -13.81
CA PRO A 316 0.21 10.91 -13.57
C PRO A 316 -0.03 11.80 -14.78
N LYS A 317 -0.26 13.12 -14.56
CA LYS A 317 -0.39 14.05 -15.68
C LYS A 317 0.81 14.04 -16.61
N HIS A 318 0.52 14.24 -17.90
CA HIS A 318 1.53 14.30 -18.96
C HIS A 318 2.38 13.03 -19.09
N LEU A 319 1.82 11.86 -18.67
CA LEU A 319 2.47 10.56 -18.88
C LEU A 319 2.73 10.29 -20.37
N SER A 320 3.68 9.42 -20.66
CA SER A 320 4.08 9.13 -22.05
C SER A 320 3.19 8.11 -22.75
N HIS A 321 2.62 7.15 -22.00
CA HIS A 321 1.95 5.98 -22.56
C HIS A 321 0.54 5.76 -21.97
N PRO A 322 -0.43 6.69 -22.16
CA PRO A 322 -1.75 6.56 -21.54
C PRO A 322 -2.50 5.29 -21.99
N TYR A 323 -2.50 4.97 -23.28
CA TYR A 323 -3.10 3.73 -23.77
C TYR A 323 -2.46 2.47 -23.17
N GLY A 324 -1.13 2.47 -23.05
CA GLY A 324 -0.40 1.35 -22.49
C GLY A 324 -0.70 1.14 -21.00
N ALA A 325 -0.79 2.23 -20.24
CA ALA A 325 -1.18 2.20 -18.83
C ALA A 325 -2.58 1.60 -18.63
N GLU A 326 -3.55 2.04 -19.45
CA GLU A 326 -4.92 1.52 -19.44
C GLU A 326 -4.99 0.05 -19.83
N LEU A 327 -4.21 -0.36 -20.84
CA LEU A 327 -4.13 -1.76 -21.25
C LEU A 327 -3.56 -2.65 -20.14
N LEU A 328 -2.56 -2.17 -19.41
CA LEU A 328 -1.99 -2.86 -18.26
C LEU A 328 -2.99 -2.95 -17.11
N MET A 329 -3.70 -1.87 -16.79
CA MET A 329 -4.80 -1.87 -15.81
C MET A 329 -5.88 -2.89 -16.20
N ASN A 330 -6.29 -2.90 -17.48
CA ASN A 330 -7.29 -3.85 -17.98
C ASN A 330 -6.85 -5.30 -17.85
N TYR A 331 -5.58 -5.60 -18.11
CA TYR A 331 -5.00 -6.94 -17.97
C TYR A 331 -5.08 -7.45 -16.53
N TYR A 332 -4.72 -6.61 -15.55
CA TYR A 332 -4.76 -6.99 -14.13
C TYR A 332 -6.18 -7.15 -13.58
N TYR A 333 -7.19 -6.73 -14.32
CA TYR A 333 -8.60 -6.98 -13.99
C TYR A 333 -9.19 -8.24 -14.67
N GLU A 334 -8.36 -9.06 -15.31
CA GLU A 334 -8.72 -10.44 -15.65
C GLU A 334 -8.70 -11.28 -14.37
N PRO A 335 -9.79 -12.03 -13.99
CA PRO A 335 -9.85 -12.75 -12.72
C PRO A 335 -8.70 -13.74 -12.49
N GLU A 336 -8.26 -14.44 -13.53
CA GLU A 336 -7.15 -15.38 -13.47
C GLU A 336 -5.80 -14.68 -13.25
N VAL A 337 -5.64 -13.47 -13.75
CA VAL A 337 -4.44 -12.64 -13.51
C VAL A 337 -4.47 -12.08 -12.11
N ALA A 338 -5.60 -11.52 -11.69
CA ALA A 338 -5.81 -11.00 -10.34
C ALA A 338 -5.60 -12.08 -9.27
N ALA A 339 -6.03 -13.32 -9.54
CA ALA A 339 -5.80 -14.47 -8.67
C ALA A 339 -4.30 -14.74 -8.45
N LYS A 340 -3.49 -14.71 -9.52
CA LYS A 340 -2.02 -14.90 -9.42
C LYS A 340 -1.35 -13.76 -8.65
N VAL A 341 -1.85 -12.53 -8.81
CA VAL A 341 -1.37 -11.40 -8.03
C VAL A 341 -1.69 -11.62 -6.55
N ALA A 342 -2.96 -11.94 -6.21
CA ALA A 342 -3.38 -12.17 -4.82
C ALA A 342 -2.60 -13.32 -4.16
N ASP A 343 -2.33 -14.39 -4.90
CA ASP A 343 -1.50 -15.52 -4.47
C ASP A 343 -0.09 -15.09 -4.08
N TYR A 344 0.52 -14.25 -4.90
CA TYR A 344 1.89 -13.81 -4.69
C TYR A 344 2.03 -12.71 -3.64
N VAL A 345 1.17 -11.65 -3.72
CA VAL A 345 1.27 -10.48 -2.85
C VAL A 345 0.57 -10.67 -1.51
N ASN A 346 -0.37 -11.62 -1.41
CA ASN A 346 -1.12 -11.96 -0.21
C ASN A 346 -1.99 -10.81 0.34
N TYR A 347 -2.51 -9.97 -0.54
CA TYR A 347 -3.43 -8.88 -0.23
C TYR A 347 -4.82 -9.11 -0.82
N ILE A 348 -5.80 -8.32 -0.38
CA ILE A 348 -7.21 -8.44 -0.81
C ILE A 348 -7.34 -7.94 -2.24
N SER A 349 -7.70 -8.83 -3.16
CA SER A 349 -7.93 -8.48 -4.56
C SER A 349 -9.19 -7.63 -4.74
N PRO A 350 -9.16 -6.55 -5.55
CA PRO A 350 -10.33 -5.77 -5.89
C PRO A 350 -11.17 -6.38 -7.02
N VAL A 351 -10.82 -7.57 -7.54
CA VAL A 351 -11.40 -8.16 -8.74
C VAL A 351 -12.34 -9.30 -8.38
N GLU A 352 -13.62 -9.19 -8.78
CA GLU A 352 -14.60 -10.27 -8.68
C GLU A 352 -14.14 -11.50 -9.49
N GLY A 353 -14.33 -12.69 -8.94
CA GLY A 353 -13.88 -13.94 -9.55
C GLY A 353 -12.42 -14.31 -9.26
N ALA A 354 -11.63 -13.43 -8.66
CA ALA A 354 -10.24 -13.73 -8.30
C ALA A 354 -10.14 -14.85 -7.26
N LYS A 355 -11.02 -14.88 -6.25
CA LYS A 355 -11.06 -15.95 -5.24
C LYS A 355 -11.41 -17.28 -5.87
N GLU A 356 -12.41 -17.34 -6.73
CA GLU A 356 -12.86 -18.53 -7.44
C GLU A 356 -11.78 -19.08 -8.39
N ALA A 357 -11.04 -18.17 -9.02
CA ALA A 357 -9.89 -18.55 -9.85
C ALA A 357 -8.74 -19.10 -8.97
N LEU A 358 -8.46 -18.46 -7.83
CA LEU A 358 -7.42 -18.88 -6.89
C LEU A 358 -7.72 -20.26 -6.25
N LEU A 359 -8.97 -20.56 -5.92
CA LEU A 359 -9.40 -21.86 -5.41
C LEU A 359 -9.01 -23.04 -6.32
N LYS A 360 -8.79 -22.82 -7.62
CA LYS A 360 -8.44 -23.86 -8.58
C LYS A 360 -6.97 -24.30 -8.49
N PHE A 361 -6.09 -23.47 -7.94
CA PHE A 361 -4.65 -23.74 -7.91
C PHE A 361 -3.98 -23.53 -6.54
N ASP A 362 -4.50 -22.63 -5.68
CA ASP A 362 -4.08 -22.48 -4.29
C ASP A 362 -5.26 -22.26 -3.34
N PRO A 363 -5.94 -23.36 -2.92
CA PRO A 363 -7.04 -23.27 -1.97
C PRO A 363 -6.64 -22.77 -0.57
N GLU A 364 -5.37 -22.92 -0.16
CA GLU A 364 -4.90 -22.44 1.13
C GLU A 364 -4.89 -20.92 1.19
N VAL A 365 -4.28 -20.26 0.20
CA VAL A 365 -4.30 -18.81 0.07
C VAL A 365 -5.72 -18.28 -0.14
N ALA A 366 -6.54 -18.95 -0.96
CA ALA A 366 -7.93 -18.56 -1.21
C ALA A 366 -8.81 -18.57 0.06
N ASN A 367 -8.46 -19.37 1.05
CA ASN A 367 -9.18 -19.47 2.34
C ASN A 367 -8.47 -18.72 3.48
N ASN A 368 -7.39 -18.00 3.21
CA ASN A 368 -6.69 -17.22 4.22
C ASN A 368 -7.54 -15.98 4.61
N PRO A 369 -7.93 -15.84 5.90
CA PRO A 369 -8.80 -14.74 6.36
C PRO A 369 -8.13 -13.35 6.31
N LEU A 370 -6.82 -13.27 6.13
CA LEU A 370 -6.11 -12.00 5.94
C LEU A 370 -6.18 -11.53 4.48
N ILE A 371 -6.41 -12.44 3.54
CA ILE A 371 -6.52 -12.16 2.09
C ILE A 371 -7.99 -12.10 1.67
N PHE A 372 -8.83 -12.92 2.27
CA PHE A 372 -10.28 -12.95 2.05
C PHE A 372 -10.99 -12.89 3.40
N PRO A 373 -11.03 -11.72 4.04
CA PRO A 373 -11.56 -11.59 5.39
C PRO A 373 -13.04 -11.93 5.46
N PRO A 374 -13.46 -12.77 6.46
CA PRO A 374 -14.85 -13.09 6.69
C PRO A 374 -15.65 -11.87 7.19
N ASP A 375 -16.97 -11.97 7.17
CA ASP A 375 -17.87 -10.84 7.45
C ASP A 375 -17.69 -10.20 8.83
N ASP A 376 -17.39 -10.98 9.84
CA ASP A 376 -17.13 -10.50 11.21
C ASP A 376 -15.83 -9.69 11.31
N VAL A 377 -14.82 -10.05 10.53
CA VAL A 377 -13.58 -9.27 10.38
C VAL A 377 -13.86 -8.01 9.60
N ARG A 378 -14.55 -8.12 8.42
CA ARG A 378 -14.87 -6.96 7.57
C ARG A 378 -15.62 -5.85 8.31
N LYS A 379 -16.51 -6.19 9.24
CA LYS A 379 -17.26 -5.22 10.06
C LYS A 379 -16.38 -4.42 11.02
N ARG A 380 -15.15 -4.85 11.26
CA ARG A 380 -14.17 -4.17 12.11
C ARG A 380 -13.02 -3.54 11.31
N LEU A 381 -13.14 -3.47 9.99
CA LEU A 381 -12.22 -2.75 9.13
C LEU A 381 -12.81 -1.37 8.81
N TYR A 382 -12.10 -0.32 9.21
CA TYR A 382 -12.54 1.07 9.11
C TYR A 382 -11.78 1.78 7.97
N PRO A 383 -12.48 2.47 7.06
CA PRO A 383 -11.83 3.33 6.09
C PRO A 383 -11.23 4.55 6.79
N TYR A 384 -10.29 5.22 6.13
CA TYR A 384 -9.74 6.48 6.64
C TYR A 384 -10.78 7.60 6.64
N PRO A 385 -10.66 8.56 7.60
CA PRO A 385 -11.53 9.72 7.65
C PRO A 385 -11.28 10.64 6.44
N ASN A 386 -12.34 11.32 6.01
CA ASN A 386 -12.24 12.31 4.94
C ASN A 386 -11.88 13.68 5.54
N LEU A 387 -10.59 13.96 5.66
CA LEU A 387 -10.08 15.21 6.20
C LEU A 387 -10.09 16.32 5.15
N SER A 388 -10.34 17.55 5.60
CA SER A 388 -10.10 18.74 4.76
C SER A 388 -8.59 18.89 4.45
N PRO A 389 -8.19 19.59 3.37
CA PRO A 389 -6.79 19.86 3.10
C PRO A 389 -6.06 20.60 4.22
N ALA A 390 -6.76 21.41 5.01
CA ALA A 390 -6.19 22.09 6.18
C ALA A 390 -5.96 21.12 7.32
N ASP A 391 -6.93 20.26 7.61
CA ASP A 391 -6.81 19.23 8.66
C ASP A 391 -5.75 18.19 8.32
N GLU A 392 -5.68 17.78 7.05
CA GLU A 392 -4.64 16.88 6.56
C GLU A 392 -3.23 17.47 6.79
N ARG A 393 -3.01 18.75 6.47
CA ARG A 393 -1.74 19.43 6.77
C ARG A 393 -1.45 19.50 8.26
N THR A 394 -2.48 19.78 9.08
CA THR A 394 -2.36 19.83 10.54
C THR A 394 -1.92 18.47 11.10
N MET A 395 -2.56 17.40 10.66
CA MET A 395 -2.19 16.03 11.02
C MET A 395 -0.75 15.68 10.61
N GLN A 396 -0.36 16.01 9.36
CA GLN A 396 0.98 15.76 8.85
C GLN A 396 2.05 16.49 9.67
N ASN A 397 1.83 17.79 9.95
CA ASN A 397 2.77 18.59 10.75
C ASN A 397 2.89 18.04 12.18
N ALA A 398 1.78 17.65 12.80
CA ALA A 398 1.79 17.06 14.12
C ALA A 398 2.58 15.74 14.14
N MET A 399 2.36 14.87 13.15
CA MET A 399 3.07 13.59 13.06
C MET A 399 4.56 13.80 12.74
N ALA A 400 4.91 14.73 11.85
CA ALA A 400 6.30 15.09 11.56
C ALA A 400 7.05 15.56 12.82
N ASN A 401 6.41 16.38 13.66
CA ASN A 401 6.99 16.80 14.95
C ASN A 401 7.23 15.60 15.89
N VAL A 402 6.35 14.61 15.86
CA VAL A 402 6.51 13.38 16.66
C VAL A 402 7.59 12.49 16.07
N THR A 403 7.61 12.25 14.76
CA THR A 403 8.59 11.36 14.12
C THR A 403 9.99 11.98 14.07
N GLY A 404 10.08 13.30 13.96
CA GLY A 404 11.31 14.04 13.73
C GLY A 404 11.71 14.05 12.25
N ALA A 405 10.74 13.92 11.36
CA ALA A 405 10.89 13.91 9.91
C ALA A 405 10.80 15.33 9.32
#